data_b94b02f3ac4343b4e133cae0093a7a23
#
_entry.id   b94b02f3ac4343b4e133cae0093a7a23
#
_cell.length_a   1.000
_cell.length_b   1.000
_cell.length_c   1.000
_cell.angle_alpha   90.00
_cell.angle_beta   90.00
_cell.angle_gamma   90.00
#
_symmetry.space_group_name_H-M   'P 1'
#
loop_
_entity.id
_entity.type
_entity.pdbx_description
1 polymer ?
#
loop_
_entity_poly.entity_id
_entity_poly.type
_entity_poly.pdbx_seq_one_letter_code
_entity_poly.pdbx_strand_id
1 'polypeptide(L)'
;MDEEVVEFSVAHNRKYSRDHLWYQEKDERLMIGVSEFLAVEIGEVLRVILPQAEYEIDEGRDMFSIWTAEEKVAFPSLYSGIIAEVNGEVEINPDLVNDSAYDHGWIIII
;
A
#
# COMPACT_ATOMS: atom_id res chain seq x y z
N MET A 1 -11.36 9.95 -11.97
CA MET A 1 -11.69 9.52 -11.25
C MET A 1 -12.14 10.10 -10.34
N ASP A 2 -12.63 10.19 -9.98
CA ASP A 2 -12.97 10.82 -9.10
C ASP A 2 -12.68 10.39 -8.01
N GLU A 3 -12.16 10.85 -7.30
CA GLU A 3 -11.88 10.44 -6.23
C GLU A 3 -12.68 10.79 -5.23
N GLU A 4 -12.82 10.04 -4.28
CA GLU A 4 -13.57 10.32 -3.24
C GLU A 4 -12.95 11.21 -2.31
N VAL A 5 -13.58 12.07 -1.63
CA VAL A 5 -13.07 12.93 -0.60
C VAL A 5 -13.23 12.23 0.71
N VAL A 6 -12.12 12.03 1.38
CA VAL A 6 -12.09 11.33 2.63
C VAL A 6 -11.69 12.28 3.72
N GLU A 7 -12.41 12.25 4.83
CA GLU A 7 -12.20 13.21 5.91
C GLU A 7 -11.19 12.77 6.94
N PHE A 8 -10.36 11.82 6.65
CA PHE A 8 -9.32 11.38 7.55
C PHE A 8 -8.05 12.16 7.30
N SER A 9 -7.01 11.87 8.05
CA SER A 9 -5.72 12.47 7.79
C SER A 9 -5.30 12.07 6.39
N VAL A 10 -5.08 13.04 5.54
CA VAL A 10 -4.76 12.80 4.15
C VAL A 10 -3.46 13.51 3.84
N ALA A 11 -2.53 12.78 3.28
CA ALA A 11 -1.29 13.37 2.82
C ALA A 11 -1.55 14.03 1.47
N HIS A 12 -1.28 15.31 1.38
CA HIS A 12 -1.69 16.08 0.21
C HIS A 12 -0.84 15.87 -1.02
N ASN A 13 0.34 15.31 -0.87
CA ASN A 13 1.24 15.10 -2.00
C ASN A 13 1.12 13.69 -2.57
N ARG A 14 0.00 13.03 -2.35
CA ARG A 14 -0.22 11.68 -2.82
C ARG A 14 -1.53 11.57 -3.55
N LYS A 15 -1.64 10.55 -4.39
CA LYS A 15 -2.90 10.21 -5.03
C LYS A 15 -3.47 8.98 -4.36
N TYR A 16 -4.77 8.83 -4.43
CA TYR A 16 -5.46 7.72 -3.76
C TYR A 16 -6.27 6.93 -4.76
N SER A 17 -6.25 5.60 -4.60
CA SER A 17 -7.00 4.72 -5.47
C SER A 17 -8.36 4.40 -4.85
N ARG A 18 -9.21 3.71 -5.62
CA ARG A 18 -10.51 3.27 -5.11
C ARG A 18 -10.36 2.28 -3.98
N ASP A 19 -9.24 1.55 -3.94
CA ASP A 19 -8.97 0.61 -2.88
C ASP A 19 -8.38 1.30 -1.66
N HIS A 20 -8.31 2.64 -1.70
CA HIS A 20 -7.80 3.45 -0.59
C HIS A 20 -6.32 3.23 -0.33
N LEU A 21 -5.59 2.92 -1.39
CA LEU A 21 -4.14 2.91 -1.34
C LEU A 21 -3.65 4.29 -1.75
N TRP A 22 -2.52 4.72 -1.20
CA TRP A 22 -1.94 5.97 -1.66
C TRP A 22 -0.78 5.68 -2.60
N TYR A 23 -0.59 6.59 -3.55
CA TYR A 23 0.47 6.49 -4.54
C TYR A 23 1.21 7.81 -4.55
N GLN A 24 2.53 7.75 -4.44
CA GLN A 24 3.36 8.95 -4.50
C GLN A 24 4.43 8.75 -5.54
N GLU A 25 4.44 9.65 -6.53
CA GLU A 25 5.45 9.60 -7.56
C GLU A 25 6.70 10.30 -7.05
N LYS A 26 7.84 9.67 -7.20
CA LYS A 26 9.08 10.23 -6.74
C LYS A 26 10.22 9.64 -7.55
N ASP A 27 11.03 10.50 -8.18
CA ASP A 27 12.19 10.06 -8.95
C ASP A 27 11.81 9.01 -9.99
N GLU A 28 10.69 9.24 -10.68
CA GLU A 28 10.21 8.35 -11.72
C GLU A 28 9.84 6.97 -11.22
N ARG A 29 9.61 6.85 -9.92
CA ARG A 29 9.12 5.63 -9.30
C ARG A 29 7.83 5.92 -8.60
N LEU A 30 7.09 4.86 -8.28
CA LEU A 30 5.80 5.00 -7.65
C LEU A 30 5.82 4.26 -6.32
N MET A 31 5.77 5.02 -5.22
CA MET A 31 5.73 4.45 -3.88
C MET A 31 4.27 4.24 -3.51
N ILE A 32 3.95 3.10 -2.94
CA ILE A 32 2.58 2.70 -2.67
C ILE A 32 2.43 2.26 -1.22
N GLY A 33 1.37 2.69 -0.60
CA GLY A 33 1.05 2.27 0.76
C GLY A 33 -0.45 2.31 1.00
N VAL A 34 -0.83 2.03 2.23
CA VAL A 34 -2.22 1.99 2.66
C VAL A 34 -2.58 3.34 3.25
N SER A 35 -3.74 3.89 2.89
CA SER A 35 -4.17 5.17 3.45
C SER A 35 -4.55 4.98 4.92
N GLU A 36 -4.58 6.06 5.66
CA GLU A 36 -4.99 6.00 7.05
C GLU A 36 -6.44 5.53 7.16
N PHE A 37 -7.27 5.95 6.22
CA PHE A 37 -8.66 5.52 6.20
C PHE A 37 -8.75 3.99 6.11
N LEU A 38 -7.99 3.38 5.20
CA LEU A 38 -8.03 1.93 5.03
C LEU A 38 -7.45 1.23 6.26
N ALA A 39 -6.39 1.78 6.84
CA ALA A 39 -5.80 1.19 8.03
C ALA A 39 -6.80 1.13 9.18
N VAL A 40 -7.63 2.16 9.31
CA VAL A 40 -8.66 2.17 10.34
C VAL A 40 -9.75 1.14 10.01
N GLU A 41 -10.13 1.07 8.73
CA GLU A 41 -11.19 0.16 8.31
C GLU A 41 -10.86 -1.30 8.52
N ILE A 42 -9.64 -1.69 8.19
CA ILE A 42 -9.27 -3.10 8.29
C ILE A 42 -8.80 -3.49 9.68
N GLY A 43 -8.49 -2.51 10.53
CA GLY A 43 -8.06 -2.78 11.88
C GLY A 43 -6.60 -3.18 11.96
N GLU A 44 -6.25 -3.90 13.00
CA GLU A 44 -4.87 -4.26 13.27
C GLU A 44 -4.32 -5.19 12.19
N VAL A 45 -3.21 -4.81 11.59
CA VAL A 45 -2.54 -5.60 10.58
C VAL A 45 -1.65 -6.62 11.28
N LEU A 46 -1.88 -7.89 11.02
CA LEU A 46 -1.11 -8.95 11.63
C LEU A 46 0.04 -9.41 10.75
N ARG A 47 -0.11 -9.27 9.44
CA ARG A 47 0.90 -9.75 8.52
C ARG A 47 0.77 -9.05 7.18
N VAL A 48 1.91 -8.77 6.55
CA VAL A 48 1.95 -8.20 5.21
C VAL A 48 2.73 -9.19 4.34
N ILE A 49 2.11 -9.64 3.24
CA ILE A 49 2.76 -10.53 2.31
C ILE A 49 3.27 -9.69 1.15
N LEU A 50 4.57 -9.61 1.01
CA LEU A 50 5.21 -8.76 0.01
C LEU A 50 5.60 -9.56 -1.23
N PRO A 51 5.63 -8.93 -2.40
CA PRO A 51 6.18 -9.57 -3.60
C PRO A 51 7.70 -9.54 -3.52
N GLN A 52 8.33 -10.17 -4.49
CA GLN A 52 9.78 -10.13 -4.57
C GLN A 52 10.20 -8.92 -5.38
N ALA A 53 11.25 -8.25 -4.94
CA ALA A 53 11.81 -7.14 -5.68
C ALA A 53 12.35 -7.63 -7.03
N GLU A 54 12.28 -6.76 -8.01
CA GLU A 54 12.77 -7.01 -9.38
C GLU A 54 11.87 -7.91 -10.20
N TYR A 55 10.76 -8.38 -9.65
CA TYR A 55 9.79 -9.11 -10.45
C TYR A 55 8.91 -8.14 -11.22
N GLU A 56 8.45 -8.59 -12.37
CA GLU A 56 7.49 -7.83 -13.15
C GLU A 56 6.12 -7.96 -12.56
N ILE A 57 5.37 -6.87 -12.55
CA ILE A 57 3.98 -6.89 -12.09
C ILE A 57 3.12 -6.32 -13.19
N ASP A 58 1.99 -6.94 -13.48
CA ASP A 58 1.06 -6.47 -14.49
C ASP A 58 -0.13 -5.81 -13.85
N GLU A 59 -0.70 -4.86 -14.56
CA GLU A 59 -1.92 -4.22 -14.10
C GLU A 59 -2.98 -5.28 -13.82
N GLY A 60 -3.64 -5.16 -12.67
CA GLY A 60 -4.68 -6.11 -12.29
C GLY A 60 -4.19 -7.31 -11.50
N ARG A 61 -2.88 -7.53 -11.45
CA ARG A 61 -2.33 -8.63 -10.65
C ARG A 61 -2.11 -8.18 -9.23
N ASP A 62 -2.22 -9.08 -8.29
CA ASP A 62 -2.07 -8.76 -6.88
C ASP A 62 -0.64 -8.33 -6.58
N MET A 63 -0.49 -7.15 -5.98
CA MET A 63 0.81 -6.62 -5.60
C MET A 63 1.26 -7.16 -4.26
N PHE A 64 0.38 -7.09 -3.30
CA PHE A 64 0.67 -7.52 -1.93
C PHE A 64 -0.64 -7.85 -1.26
N SER A 65 -0.57 -8.49 -0.11
CA SER A 65 -1.77 -8.73 0.66
C SER A 65 -1.54 -8.39 2.11
N ILE A 66 -2.62 -8.07 2.79
CA ILE A 66 -2.61 -7.69 4.19
C ILE A 66 -3.54 -8.63 4.92
N TRP A 67 -3.04 -9.20 6.01
CA TRP A 67 -3.81 -10.14 6.82
C TRP A 67 -4.16 -9.48 8.13
N THR A 68 -5.42 -9.61 8.51
CA THR A 68 -5.89 -9.19 9.83
C THR A 68 -6.47 -10.41 10.52
N ALA A 69 -7.00 -10.23 11.70
CA ALA A 69 -7.58 -11.36 12.44
C ALA A 69 -8.78 -11.96 11.72
N GLU A 70 -9.44 -11.17 10.88
CA GLU A 70 -10.68 -11.61 10.26
C GLU A 70 -10.59 -11.89 8.78
N GLU A 71 -9.61 -11.36 8.10
CA GLU A 71 -9.58 -11.54 6.65
C GLU A 71 -8.20 -11.33 6.07
N LYS A 72 -8.05 -11.76 4.84
CA LYS A 72 -6.86 -11.54 4.07
C LYS A 72 -7.29 -10.76 2.83
N VAL A 73 -6.70 -9.60 2.62
CA VAL A 73 -7.07 -8.72 1.53
C VAL A 73 -5.90 -8.58 0.58
N ALA A 74 -6.10 -8.92 -0.69
CA ALA A 74 -5.08 -8.75 -1.71
C ALA A 74 -5.37 -7.47 -2.49
N PHE A 75 -4.33 -6.76 -2.87
CA PHE A 75 -4.47 -5.49 -3.56
C PHE A 75 -3.87 -5.58 -4.96
N PRO A 76 -4.69 -5.39 -5.98
CA PRO A 76 -4.18 -5.45 -7.35
C PRO A 76 -3.47 -4.17 -7.72
N SER A 77 -2.52 -4.28 -8.63
CA SER A 77 -1.78 -3.14 -9.11
C SER A 77 -2.59 -2.37 -10.14
N LEU A 78 -2.52 -1.05 -10.08
CA LEU A 78 -3.12 -0.21 -11.11
C LEU A 78 -2.20 -0.02 -12.30
N TYR A 79 -0.94 -0.42 -12.18
CA TYR A 79 0.05 -0.17 -13.21
C TYR A 79 0.89 -1.40 -13.46
N SER A 80 1.43 -1.50 -14.67
CA SER A 80 2.41 -2.53 -14.99
C SER A 80 3.80 -1.94 -14.80
N GLY A 81 4.72 -2.75 -14.35
CA GLY A 81 6.09 -2.30 -14.16
C GLY A 81 6.91 -3.34 -13.44
N ILE A 82 8.06 -2.91 -12.93
CA ILE A 82 8.96 -3.78 -12.20
C ILE A 82 8.99 -3.31 -10.76
N ILE A 83 8.88 -4.24 -9.84
CA ILE A 83 8.93 -3.92 -8.42
C ILE A 83 10.36 -3.54 -8.08
N ALA A 84 10.58 -2.26 -7.80
CA ALA A 84 11.93 -1.77 -7.52
C ALA A 84 12.36 -2.09 -6.11
N GLU A 85 11.47 -1.91 -5.14
CA GLU A 85 11.79 -2.15 -3.74
C GLU A 85 10.57 -2.61 -2.98
N VAL A 86 10.79 -3.36 -1.92
CA VAL A 86 9.72 -3.71 -0.98
C VAL A 86 10.18 -3.28 0.41
N ASN A 87 9.24 -2.91 1.25
CA ASN A 87 9.57 -2.46 2.60
C ASN A 87 9.58 -3.65 3.55
N GLY A 88 10.75 -4.23 3.75
CA GLY A 88 10.86 -5.39 4.65
C GLY A 88 10.48 -5.10 6.08
N GLU A 89 10.46 -3.84 6.48
CA GLU A 89 10.13 -3.51 7.87
C GLU A 89 8.67 -3.79 8.20
N VAL A 90 7.78 -3.64 7.23
CA VAL A 90 6.36 -3.92 7.50
C VAL A 90 6.11 -5.43 7.62
N GLU A 91 7.03 -6.24 7.08
CA GLU A 91 6.94 -7.68 7.23
C GLU A 91 7.33 -8.09 8.63
N ILE A 92 8.34 -7.43 9.19
CA ILE A 92 8.80 -7.70 10.53
C ILE A 92 7.89 -7.05 11.57
N ASN A 93 7.44 -5.84 11.28
CA ASN A 93 6.60 -5.07 12.21
C ASN A 93 5.37 -4.54 11.47
N PRO A 94 4.35 -5.38 11.31
CA PRO A 94 3.15 -4.97 10.55
C PRO A 94 2.41 -3.77 11.15
N ASP A 95 2.64 -3.48 12.44
CA ASP A 95 1.99 -2.33 13.06
C ASP A 95 2.33 -1.03 12.36
N LEU A 96 3.44 -0.97 11.63
CA LEU A 96 3.80 0.24 10.90
C LEU A 96 2.74 0.66 9.90
N VAL A 97 2.02 -0.31 9.34
CA VAL A 97 0.95 -0.01 8.39
C VAL A 97 -0.16 0.77 9.08
N ASN A 98 -0.45 0.42 10.34
CA ASN A 98 -1.48 1.12 11.11
C ASN A 98 -0.97 2.43 11.69
N ASP A 99 0.26 2.42 12.22
CA ASP A 99 0.76 3.54 13.01
C ASP A 99 1.44 4.62 12.18
N SER A 100 1.96 4.26 11.02
CA SER A 100 2.73 5.20 10.21
C SER A 100 2.44 4.98 8.73
N ALA A 101 1.17 5.01 8.39
CA ALA A 101 0.69 4.62 7.06
C ALA A 101 1.33 5.42 5.93
N TYR A 102 1.62 6.70 6.17
CA TYR A 102 2.14 7.56 5.12
C TYR A 102 3.65 7.71 5.15
N ASP A 103 4.32 7.09 6.09
CA ASP A 103 5.75 7.27 6.25
C ASP A 103 6.44 5.92 6.31
N HIS A 104 6.67 5.40 7.50
CA HIS A 104 7.40 4.13 7.64
C HIS A 104 6.60 2.93 7.19
N GLY A 105 5.30 3.11 6.99
CA GLY A 105 4.41 2.03 6.57
C GLY A 105 4.24 1.88 5.06
N TRP A 106 5.09 2.51 4.25
CA TRP A 106 5.02 2.30 2.80
C TRP A 106 5.29 0.82 2.51
N ILE A 107 4.75 0.32 1.41
CA ILE A 107 4.78 -1.13 1.18
C ILE A 107 5.68 -1.51 0.01
N ILE A 108 5.45 -0.95 -1.16
CA ILE A 108 6.30 -1.27 -2.31
C ILE A 108 6.58 -0.04 -3.15
N ILE A 109 7.61 -0.14 -3.97
CA ILE A 109 7.93 0.88 -4.96
C ILE A 109 8.03 0.19 -6.32
N ILE A 110 7.30 0.72 -7.28
CA ILE A 110 7.30 0.21 -8.65
C ILE A 110 8.09 1.12 -9.56
#